data_6372b36be01edf33ba014882d837cc51
#
_entry.id   6372b36be01edf33ba014882d837cc51
#
_cell.length_a   1.000
_cell.length_b   1.000
_cell.length_c   1.000
_cell.angle_alpha   90.00
_cell.angle_beta   90.00
_cell.angle_gamma   90.00
#
_symmetry.space_group_name_H-M   'P 1'
#
loop_
_entity.id
_entity.type
_entity.pdbx_description
1 polymer ?
#
loop_
_entity_poly.entity_id
_entity_poly.type
_entity_poly.pdbx_seq_one_letter_code
_entity_poly.pdbx_strand_id
1 'polypeptide(L)'
;MGVKSDNWIKRMSQKHAMIRPFTPKQIKKGISYGLSSYGYDIRVSEEFKIFTNVNSSIIDPKNFSLESFIDVKAKSILVPPNSFALARTIEYFKIPRDVITICLGKSTYARCGIIVNVTPFEPEWEGFATISLANTAPVPVRVYANEGIAQLIFLEAAEVCQVSYRDKKGKYQRQTEITLSKSE
;
A
#
# COMPACT_ATOMS: atom_id res chain seq x y z
N MET A 1 23.42 9.31 1.71
CA MET A 1 22.55 8.39 0.92
C MET A 1 22.37 7.10 1.72
N GLY A 2 21.13 6.63 1.90
CA GLY A 2 20.90 5.36 2.60
C GLY A 2 19.48 5.14 3.05
N VAL A 3 19.28 3.96 3.66
CA VAL A 3 18.02 3.58 4.30
C VAL A 3 17.80 4.46 5.52
N LYS A 4 16.59 5.00 5.68
CA LYS A 4 16.23 5.87 6.81
C LYS A 4 15.86 5.07 8.04
N SER A 5 16.40 5.48 9.20
CA SER A 5 16.13 4.85 10.48
C SER A 5 14.79 5.27 11.09
N ASP A 6 14.38 4.56 12.13
CA ASP A 6 13.21 4.87 12.97
C ASP A 6 13.21 6.31 13.49
N ASN A 7 14.35 6.83 13.94
CA ASN A 7 14.48 8.22 14.41
C ASN A 7 14.16 9.23 13.31
N TRP A 8 14.60 8.98 12.08
CA TRP A 8 14.30 9.84 10.95
C TRP A 8 12.82 9.75 10.58
N ILE A 9 12.26 8.52 10.47
CA ILE A 9 10.86 8.29 10.13
C ILE A 9 9.94 8.96 11.16
N LYS A 10 10.25 8.81 12.46
CA LYS A 10 9.53 9.45 13.56
C LYS A 10 9.55 10.97 13.43
N ARG A 11 10.72 11.58 13.23
CA ARG A 11 10.88 13.03 13.08
C ARG A 11 10.09 13.56 11.87
N MET A 12 10.17 12.89 10.71
CA MET A 12 9.46 13.30 9.51
C MET A 12 7.95 13.17 9.65
N SER A 13 7.47 12.11 10.28
CA SER A 13 6.04 11.91 10.51
C SER A 13 5.46 12.92 11.50
N GLN A 14 6.20 13.24 12.57
CA GLN A 14 5.73 14.19 13.59
C GLN A 14 5.83 15.65 13.13
N LYS A 15 6.92 16.04 12.46
CA LYS A 15 7.15 17.44 12.07
C LYS A 15 6.55 17.81 10.71
N HIS A 16 6.51 16.86 9.77
CA HIS A 16 6.11 17.11 8.38
C HIS A 16 4.90 16.27 7.94
N ALA A 17 4.29 15.54 8.88
CA ALA A 17 3.12 14.70 8.63
C ALA A 17 3.32 13.69 7.48
N MET A 18 4.54 13.13 7.37
CA MET A 18 4.90 12.18 6.31
C MET A 18 4.01 10.93 6.32
N ILE A 19 3.60 10.48 7.51
CA ILE A 19 2.67 9.35 7.73
C ILE A 19 1.58 9.80 8.68
N ARG A 20 0.30 9.64 8.33
CA ARG A 20 -0.87 9.96 9.16
C ARG A 20 -1.98 8.91 9.01
N PRO A 21 -2.51 8.31 10.12
CA PRO A 21 -2.02 8.43 11.49
C PRO A 21 -0.66 7.72 11.65
N PHE A 22 0.21 8.27 12.48
CA PHE A 22 1.53 7.72 12.75
C PHE A 22 1.55 6.97 14.08
N THR A 23 2.00 5.71 14.06
CA THR A 23 2.19 4.87 15.25
C THR A 23 3.67 4.81 15.60
N PRO A 24 4.13 5.51 16.68
CA PRO A 24 5.55 5.75 16.94
C PRO A 24 6.33 4.55 17.53
N LYS A 25 5.69 3.40 17.63
CA LYS A 25 6.28 2.12 18.06
C LYS A 25 5.62 0.97 17.34
N GLN A 26 6.27 -0.18 17.32
CA GLN A 26 5.63 -1.38 16.78
C GLN A 26 4.55 -1.91 17.73
N ILE A 27 3.33 -2.06 17.24
CA ILE A 27 2.24 -2.73 17.94
C ILE A 27 2.26 -4.21 17.56
N LYS A 28 2.27 -5.10 18.56
CA LYS A 28 2.42 -6.55 18.37
C LYS A 28 1.12 -7.33 18.55
N LYS A 29 -0.01 -6.66 18.79
CA LYS A 29 -1.33 -7.30 18.89
C LYS A 29 -1.82 -7.65 17.49
N GLY A 30 -2.12 -8.92 17.21
CA GLY A 30 -2.43 -9.40 15.88
C GLY A 30 -1.19 -9.41 14.98
N ILE A 31 -1.35 -9.06 13.70
CA ILE A 31 -0.22 -8.90 12.77
C ILE A 31 0.36 -7.51 12.97
N SER A 32 1.61 -7.46 13.39
CA SER A 32 2.28 -6.25 13.86
C SER A 32 2.30 -5.10 12.84
N TYR A 33 2.17 -3.86 13.34
CA TYR A 33 2.22 -2.63 12.54
C TYR A 33 2.88 -1.48 13.30
N GLY A 34 3.16 -0.38 12.58
CA GLY A 34 3.79 0.82 13.15
C GLY A 34 5.28 0.90 12.88
N LEU A 35 5.98 1.73 13.65
CA LEU A 35 7.39 2.04 13.44
C LEU A 35 8.29 0.82 13.72
N SER A 36 9.15 0.50 12.75
CA SER A 36 10.21 -0.51 12.81
C SER A 36 11.57 0.15 12.70
N SER A 37 12.67 -0.59 12.91
CA SER A 37 14.05 -0.07 12.95
C SER A 37 14.45 0.72 11.69
N TYR A 38 14.12 0.21 10.49
CA TYR A 38 14.42 0.82 9.20
C TYR A 38 13.21 0.81 8.25
N GLY A 39 12.02 1.09 8.79
CA GLY A 39 10.80 1.10 8.00
C GLY A 39 9.57 1.35 8.84
N TYR A 40 8.41 1.27 8.19
CA TYR A 40 7.12 1.42 8.82
C TYR A 40 6.16 0.34 8.31
N ASP A 41 5.63 -0.45 9.23
CA ASP A 41 4.64 -1.47 8.92
C ASP A 41 3.27 -0.84 8.76
N ILE A 42 2.74 -0.85 7.53
CA ILE A 42 1.48 -0.22 7.14
C ILE A 42 0.31 -1.18 7.31
N ARG A 43 -0.91 -0.60 7.44
CA ARG A 43 -2.17 -1.34 7.60
C ARG A 43 -3.09 -1.12 6.41
N VAL A 44 -4.00 -2.06 6.18
CA VAL A 44 -5.14 -1.85 5.27
C VAL A 44 -6.39 -1.49 6.06
N SER A 45 -7.25 -0.66 5.46
CA SER A 45 -8.55 -0.27 6.01
C SER A 45 -9.56 -1.42 5.90
N GLU A 46 -10.80 -1.19 6.36
CA GLU A 46 -11.90 -2.14 6.22
C GLU A 46 -12.54 -2.10 4.81
N GLU A 47 -12.01 -1.28 3.92
CA GLU A 47 -12.50 -1.12 2.54
C GLU A 47 -11.65 -1.96 1.59
N PHE A 48 -12.33 -2.85 0.85
CA PHE A 48 -11.70 -3.76 -0.10
C PHE A 48 -12.51 -3.82 -1.39
N LYS A 49 -11.82 -4.15 -2.48
CA LYS A 49 -12.43 -4.54 -3.75
C LYS A 49 -11.92 -5.94 -4.10
N ILE A 50 -12.82 -6.94 -4.07
CA ILE A 50 -12.47 -8.33 -4.39
C ILE A 50 -12.71 -8.55 -5.87
N PHE A 51 -11.69 -9.02 -6.58
CA PHE A 51 -11.82 -9.34 -8.00
C PHE A 51 -12.80 -10.49 -8.23
N THR A 52 -13.64 -10.35 -9.25
CA THR A 52 -14.56 -11.36 -9.74
C THR A 52 -14.49 -11.44 -11.26
N ASN A 53 -14.58 -12.64 -11.79
CA ASN A 53 -14.60 -12.89 -13.23
C ASN A 53 -16.03 -13.11 -13.80
N VAL A 54 -17.06 -12.81 -13.00
CA VAL A 54 -18.47 -13.06 -13.39
C VAL A 54 -18.86 -12.19 -14.59
N ASN A 55 -18.41 -10.94 -14.60
CA ASN A 55 -18.83 -9.94 -15.60
C ASN A 55 -17.71 -9.56 -16.58
N SER A 56 -16.55 -10.20 -16.51
CA SER A 56 -15.43 -9.87 -17.39
C SER A 56 -14.58 -11.10 -17.68
N SER A 57 -14.34 -11.37 -18.95
CA SER A 57 -13.46 -12.44 -19.42
C SER A 57 -11.99 -12.00 -19.57
N ILE A 58 -11.73 -10.69 -19.56
CA ILE A 58 -10.40 -10.10 -19.77
C ILE A 58 -10.22 -8.92 -18.80
N ILE A 59 -9.02 -8.83 -18.23
CA ILE A 59 -8.60 -7.62 -17.52
C ILE A 59 -7.77 -6.78 -18.47
N ASP A 60 -8.30 -5.64 -18.91
CA ASP A 60 -7.58 -4.69 -19.75
C ASP A 60 -7.23 -3.44 -18.92
N PRO A 61 -5.94 -3.13 -18.69
CA PRO A 61 -5.55 -1.97 -17.91
C PRO A 61 -5.90 -0.62 -18.59
N LYS A 62 -6.16 -0.62 -19.90
CA LYS A 62 -6.58 0.56 -20.66
C LYS A 62 -8.10 0.74 -20.69
N ASN A 63 -8.85 -0.35 -20.57
CA ASN A 63 -10.32 -0.38 -20.57
C ASN A 63 -10.82 -1.19 -19.38
N PHE A 64 -10.52 -0.70 -18.18
CA PHE A 64 -10.77 -1.42 -16.95
C PHE A 64 -12.25 -1.38 -16.56
N SER A 65 -12.90 -2.57 -16.45
CA SER A 65 -14.30 -2.66 -16.05
C SER A 65 -14.45 -2.56 -14.52
N LEU A 66 -15.29 -1.63 -14.07
CA LEU A 66 -15.67 -1.50 -12.65
C LEU A 66 -16.42 -2.73 -12.14
N GLU A 67 -17.14 -3.44 -13.02
CA GLU A 67 -17.89 -4.65 -12.70
C GLU A 67 -17.02 -5.86 -12.40
N SER A 68 -15.71 -5.75 -12.64
CA SER A 68 -14.73 -6.78 -12.30
C SER A 68 -14.43 -6.85 -10.80
N PHE A 69 -15.05 -5.98 -9.97
CA PHE A 69 -14.85 -5.98 -8.53
C PHE A 69 -16.15 -5.94 -7.76
N ILE A 70 -16.12 -6.60 -6.60
CA ILE A 70 -17.14 -6.49 -5.57
C ILE A 70 -16.58 -5.65 -4.43
N ASP A 71 -17.30 -4.58 -4.08
CA ASP A 71 -16.95 -3.74 -2.93
C ASP A 71 -17.35 -4.43 -1.63
N VAL A 72 -16.40 -4.53 -0.71
CA VAL A 72 -16.58 -5.18 0.59
C VAL A 72 -16.05 -4.26 1.69
N LYS A 73 -16.89 -4.02 2.71
CA LYS A 73 -16.46 -3.37 3.95
C LYS A 73 -16.54 -4.38 5.09
N ALA A 74 -15.38 -4.81 5.60
CA ALA A 74 -15.30 -5.86 6.61
C ALA A 74 -14.00 -5.80 7.43
N LYS A 75 -14.03 -6.37 8.64
CA LYS A 75 -12.84 -6.54 9.50
C LYS A 75 -11.85 -7.57 8.96
N SER A 76 -12.28 -8.45 8.08
CA SER A 76 -11.42 -9.36 7.32
C SER A 76 -12.14 -9.82 6.07
N ILE A 77 -11.37 -10.16 5.03
CA ILE A 77 -11.85 -10.73 3.79
C ILE A 77 -11.22 -12.09 3.53
N LEU A 78 -11.84 -12.87 2.65
CA LEU A 78 -11.21 -14.04 2.03
C LEU A 78 -10.84 -13.66 0.60
N VAL A 79 -9.55 -13.66 0.29
CA VAL A 79 -9.08 -13.51 -1.08
C VAL A 79 -9.21 -14.87 -1.76
N PRO A 80 -9.97 -14.98 -2.86
CA PRO A 80 -10.19 -16.27 -3.52
C PRO A 80 -8.90 -16.92 -4.03
N PRO A 81 -8.86 -18.23 -4.25
CA PRO A 81 -7.69 -18.91 -4.80
C PRO A 81 -7.32 -18.35 -6.17
N ASN A 82 -6.02 -18.20 -6.45
CA ASN A 82 -5.50 -17.72 -7.74
C ASN A 82 -6.16 -16.40 -8.21
N SER A 83 -6.52 -15.54 -7.27
CA SER A 83 -7.21 -14.28 -7.52
C SER A 83 -6.57 -13.16 -6.69
N PHE A 84 -7.15 -11.97 -6.71
CA PHE A 84 -6.62 -10.84 -5.95
C PHE A 84 -7.74 -9.94 -5.41
N ALA A 85 -7.37 -9.11 -4.46
CA ALA A 85 -8.18 -8.02 -3.95
C ALA A 85 -7.37 -6.72 -3.95
N LEU A 86 -8.05 -5.61 -4.05
CA LEU A 86 -7.46 -4.29 -3.80
C LEU A 86 -7.87 -3.81 -2.41
N ALA A 87 -6.94 -3.17 -1.73
CA ALA A 87 -7.17 -2.58 -0.41
C ALA A 87 -6.59 -1.17 -0.37
N ARG A 88 -7.14 -0.33 0.51
CA ARG A 88 -6.61 1.00 0.79
C ARG A 88 -5.84 0.99 2.11
N THR A 89 -4.71 1.70 2.17
CA THR A 89 -4.02 1.91 3.44
C THR A 89 -4.87 2.73 4.43
N ILE A 90 -4.68 2.50 5.73
CA ILE A 90 -5.17 3.40 6.78
C ILE A 90 -4.35 4.67 6.79
N GLU A 91 -3.05 4.52 6.59
CA GLU A 91 -2.10 5.61 6.60
C GLU A 91 -2.20 6.41 5.30
N TYR A 92 -2.28 7.73 5.46
CA TYR A 92 -2.05 8.72 4.41
C TYR A 92 -0.56 9.07 4.41
N PHE A 93 0.05 9.13 3.24
CA PHE A 93 1.47 9.39 3.05
C PHE A 93 1.70 10.74 2.36
N LYS A 94 2.81 11.38 2.71
CA LYS A 94 3.35 12.55 2.03
C LYS A 94 4.85 12.39 1.91
N ILE A 95 5.30 11.91 0.75
CA ILE A 95 6.70 11.55 0.54
C ILE A 95 7.53 12.81 0.26
N PRO A 96 8.69 13.00 0.94
CA PRO A 96 9.60 14.10 0.64
C PRO A 96 10.20 14.01 -0.76
N ARG A 97 10.65 15.17 -1.30
CA ARG A 97 11.21 15.24 -2.67
C ARG A 97 12.53 14.51 -2.85
N ASP A 98 13.30 14.34 -1.79
CA ASP A 98 14.58 13.66 -1.74
C ASP A 98 14.47 12.17 -1.34
N VAL A 99 13.26 11.63 -1.28
CA VAL A 99 12.98 10.26 -0.80
C VAL A 99 12.16 9.47 -1.81
N ILE A 100 12.54 8.21 -1.99
CA ILE A 100 11.73 7.19 -2.64
C ILE A 100 11.44 6.07 -1.64
N THR A 101 10.32 5.38 -1.78
CA THR A 101 9.97 4.25 -0.90
C THR A 101 9.95 2.93 -1.66
N ILE A 102 10.24 1.84 -0.94
CA ILE A 102 9.99 0.48 -1.41
C ILE A 102 8.99 -0.15 -0.44
N CYS A 103 7.94 -0.77 -0.97
CA CYS A 103 6.94 -1.49 -0.19
C CYS A 103 7.09 -2.99 -0.39
N LEU A 104 7.25 -3.74 0.71
CA LEU A 104 7.40 -5.19 0.71
C LEU A 104 6.34 -5.83 1.60
N GLY A 105 5.75 -6.94 1.14
CA GLY A 105 4.76 -7.68 1.91
C GLY A 105 5.32 -8.22 3.23
N LYS A 106 4.49 -8.27 4.26
CA LYS A 106 4.89 -8.87 5.54
C LYS A 106 5.11 -10.37 5.42
N SER A 107 6.14 -10.85 6.10
CA SER A 107 6.52 -12.25 6.12
C SER A 107 5.40 -13.21 6.57
N THR A 108 4.48 -12.75 7.42
CA THR A 108 3.30 -13.51 7.86
C THR A 108 2.41 -13.86 6.67
N TYR A 109 2.07 -12.88 5.83
CA TYR A 109 1.25 -13.08 4.65
C TYR A 109 2.00 -13.77 3.50
N ALA A 110 3.29 -13.48 3.34
CA ALA A 110 4.13 -14.15 2.35
C ALA A 110 4.15 -15.69 2.55
N ARG A 111 4.17 -16.15 3.81
CA ARG A 111 4.11 -17.58 4.15
C ARG A 111 2.73 -18.22 3.93
N CYS A 112 1.70 -17.40 3.74
CA CYS A 112 0.34 -17.85 3.39
C CYS A 112 0.04 -17.73 1.89
N GLY A 113 1.03 -17.40 1.07
CA GLY A 113 0.85 -17.26 -0.39
C GLY A 113 0.24 -15.92 -0.81
N ILE A 114 0.20 -14.91 0.07
CA ILE A 114 -0.21 -13.55 -0.31
C ILE A 114 1.00 -12.77 -0.80
N ILE A 115 0.92 -12.30 -2.03
CA ILE A 115 1.86 -11.34 -2.61
C ILE A 115 1.22 -9.94 -2.50
N VAL A 116 1.93 -9.05 -1.82
CA VAL A 116 1.58 -7.63 -1.78
C VAL A 116 2.27 -6.93 -2.94
N ASN A 117 1.50 -6.35 -3.85
CA ASN A 117 2.02 -5.65 -5.01
C ASN A 117 1.58 -4.18 -4.98
N VAL A 118 2.58 -3.31 -4.99
CA VAL A 118 2.42 -1.86 -5.11
C VAL A 118 3.72 -1.26 -5.65
N THR A 119 3.60 -0.24 -6.49
CA THR A 119 4.77 0.47 -7.01
C THR A 119 5.43 1.32 -5.93
N PRO A 120 6.69 1.73 -6.08
CA PRO A 120 7.33 2.68 -5.18
C PRO A 120 6.51 3.95 -5.02
N PHE A 121 6.43 4.51 -3.81
CA PHE A 121 5.88 5.85 -3.64
C PHE A 121 6.97 6.83 -4.02
N GLU A 122 6.74 7.51 -5.14
CA GLU A 122 7.71 8.41 -5.75
C GLU A 122 7.87 9.72 -4.95
N PRO A 123 8.95 10.49 -5.20
CA PRO A 123 9.14 11.81 -4.63
C PRO A 123 7.92 12.72 -4.80
N GLU A 124 7.47 13.36 -3.72
CA GLU A 124 6.30 14.23 -3.64
C GLU A 124 4.94 13.58 -3.98
N TRP A 125 4.90 12.24 -4.08
CA TRP A 125 3.61 11.56 -4.07
C TRP A 125 2.95 11.70 -2.68
N GLU A 126 1.65 11.97 -2.68
CA GLU A 126 0.85 11.96 -1.46
C GLU A 126 -0.49 11.28 -1.70
N GLY A 127 -1.05 10.64 -0.65
CA GLY A 127 -2.34 9.96 -0.73
C GLY A 127 -2.43 8.73 0.18
N PHE A 128 -3.59 8.09 0.16
CA PHE A 128 -3.72 6.71 0.62
C PHE A 128 -3.25 5.78 -0.50
N ALA A 129 -2.47 4.75 -0.17
CA ALA A 129 -2.03 3.82 -1.19
C ALA A 129 -3.09 2.75 -1.48
N THR A 130 -3.32 2.48 -2.77
CA THR A 130 -4.04 1.28 -3.20
C THR A 130 -3.04 0.14 -3.32
N ILE A 131 -3.30 -0.96 -2.62
CA ILE A 131 -2.45 -2.14 -2.56
C ILE A 131 -3.17 -3.32 -3.18
N SER A 132 -2.52 -4.04 -4.07
CA SER A 132 -3.01 -5.31 -4.60
C SER A 132 -2.51 -6.46 -3.72
N LEU A 133 -3.43 -7.33 -3.34
CA LEU A 133 -3.24 -8.51 -2.50
C LEU A 133 -3.55 -9.74 -3.35
N ALA A 134 -2.54 -10.32 -3.99
CA ALA A 134 -2.71 -11.50 -4.82
C ALA A 134 -2.57 -12.79 -3.99
N ASN A 135 -3.54 -13.70 -4.11
CA ASN A 135 -3.51 -15.01 -3.49
C ASN A 135 -2.99 -16.04 -4.50
N THR A 136 -1.80 -16.58 -4.26
CA THR A 136 -1.19 -17.64 -5.08
C THR A 136 -1.46 -19.04 -4.54
N ALA A 137 -2.14 -19.17 -3.40
CA ALA A 137 -2.51 -20.46 -2.84
C ALA A 137 -3.74 -21.06 -3.55
N PRO A 138 -3.89 -22.39 -3.55
CA PRO A 138 -5.04 -23.06 -4.15
C PRO A 138 -6.32 -23.01 -3.27
N VAL A 139 -6.26 -22.34 -2.13
CA VAL A 139 -7.36 -22.16 -1.16
C VAL A 139 -7.55 -20.67 -0.84
N PRO A 140 -8.73 -20.24 -0.38
CA PRO A 140 -8.92 -18.87 0.06
C PRO A 140 -8.00 -18.49 1.22
N VAL A 141 -7.41 -17.30 1.18
CA VAL A 141 -6.57 -16.78 2.26
C VAL A 141 -7.25 -15.60 2.93
N ARG A 142 -7.26 -15.61 4.28
CA ARG A 142 -7.85 -14.53 5.08
C ARG A 142 -6.87 -13.38 5.23
N VAL A 143 -7.34 -12.17 4.96
CA VAL A 143 -6.64 -10.90 5.19
C VAL A 143 -7.42 -10.07 6.20
N TYR A 144 -6.74 -9.55 7.22
CA TYR A 144 -7.33 -8.78 8.29
C TYR A 144 -7.17 -7.28 8.05
N ALA A 145 -8.25 -6.53 8.23
CA ALA A 145 -8.22 -5.07 8.27
C ALA A 145 -7.61 -4.58 9.60
N ASN A 146 -7.13 -3.34 9.60
CA ASN A 146 -6.54 -2.66 10.77
C ASN A 146 -5.25 -3.30 11.31
N GLU A 147 -4.72 -4.32 10.64
CA GLU A 147 -3.49 -5.02 10.99
C GLU A 147 -2.41 -4.82 9.91
N GLY A 148 -1.16 -5.17 10.24
CA GLY A 148 -0.02 -4.97 9.35
C GLY A 148 -0.09 -5.84 8.11
N ILE A 149 0.12 -5.25 6.93
CA ILE A 149 0.08 -5.96 5.64
C ILE A 149 1.42 -5.93 4.90
N ALA A 150 2.15 -4.83 5.02
CA ALA A 150 3.39 -4.60 4.30
C ALA A 150 4.30 -3.66 5.10
N GLN A 151 5.57 -3.60 4.73
CA GLN A 151 6.55 -2.67 5.29
C GLN A 151 7.02 -1.69 4.21
N LEU A 152 7.01 -0.40 4.54
CA LEU A 152 7.65 0.65 3.77
C LEU A 152 9.07 0.88 4.24
N ILE A 153 10.01 0.86 3.31
CA ILE A 153 11.41 1.27 3.48
C ILE A 153 11.58 2.62 2.80
N PHE A 154 12.23 3.57 3.48
CA PHE A 154 12.49 4.92 2.97
C PHE A 154 13.96 5.05 2.60
N LEU A 155 14.22 5.45 1.36
CA LEU A 155 15.55 5.60 0.79
C LEU A 155 15.78 7.06 0.40
N GLU A 156 16.84 7.67 0.93
CA GLU A 156 17.25 9.01 0.51
C GLU A 156 18.04 8.94 -0.79
N ALA A 157 17.64 9.75 -1.77
CA ALA A 157 18.33 9.88 -3.03
C ALA A 157 19.73 10.53 -2.86
N ALA A 158 20.67 10.23 -3.77
CA ALA A 158 22.00 10.84 -3.78
C ALA A 158 21.91 12.34 -4.09
N GLU A 159 20.97 12.71 -4.94
CA GLU A 159 20.63 14.09 -5.30
C GLU A 159 19.13 14.22 -5.49
N VAL A 160 18.61 15.43 -5.36
CA VAL A 160 17.19 15.72 -5.51
C VAL A 160 16.78 15.59 -6.99
N CYS A 161 15.69 14.88 -7.25
CA CYS A 161 15.17 14.70 -8.60
C CYS A 161 14.74 16.05 -9.25
N GLN A 162 15.03 16.22 -10.53
CA GLN A 162 14.62 17.40 -11.28
C GLN A 162 13.09 17.46 -11.43
N VAL A 163 12.43 16.31 -11.67
CA VAL A 163 10.98 16.20 -11.87
C VAL A 163 10.43 15.19 -10.90
N SER A 164 9.55 15.63 -9.99
CA SER A 164 8.86 14.77 -9.02
C SER A 164 7.55 14.22 -9.56
N TYR A 165 6.90 13.33 -8.80
CA TYR A 165 5.56 12.82 -9.12
C TYR A 165 4.50 13.93 -9.18
N ARG A 166 4.63 14.93 -8.31
CA ARG A 166 3.76 16.11 -8.32
C ARG A 166 3.98 16.98 -9.56
N ASP A 167 5.24 17.19 -9.95
CA ASP A 167 5.60 18.04 -11.10
C ASP A 167 5.05 17.45 -12.41
N LYS A 168 5.13 16.12 -12.58
CA LYS A 168 4.57 15.42 -13.75
C LYS A 168 3.06 15.16 -13.66
N LYS A 169 2.36 15.72 -12.65
CA LYS A 169 0.92 15.58 -12.43
C LYS A 169 0.45 14.11 -12.46
N GLY A 170 1.21 13.23 -11.80
CA GLY A 170 0.97 11.80 -11.84
C GLY A 170 -0.48 11.41 -11.50
N LYS A 171 -1.06 10.51 -12.27
CA LYS A 171 -2.50 10.14 -12.26
C LYS A 171 -3.03 9.58 -10.94
N TYR A 172 -2.14 9.14 -10.06
CA TYR A 172 -2.49 8.60 -8.73
C TYR A 172 -2.14 9.56 -7.59
N GLN A 173 -1.96 10.86 -7.89
CA GLN A 173 -1.72 11.87 -6.85
C GLN A 173 -2.98 12.13 -6.03
N ARG A 174 -2.84 12.26 -4.71
CA ARG A 174 -3.90 12.56 -3.74
C ARG A 174 -5.06 11.57 -3.74
N GLN A 175 -4.77 10.29 -3.86
CA GLN A 175 -5.79 9.25 -3.75
C GLN A 175 -6.47 9.30 -2.38
N THR A 176 -7.81 9.26 -2.38
CA THR A 176 -8.66 9.25 -1.17
C THR A 176 -9.34 7.90 -0.94
N GLU A 177 -9.45 7.09 -1.98
CA GLU A 177 -10.14 5.80 -1.99
C GLU A 177 -9.33 4.74 -2.76
N ILE A 178 -9.83 3.51 -2.84
CA ILE A 178 -9.23 2.47 -3.69
C ILE A 178 -9.37 2.91 -5.14
N THR A 179 -8.24 3.23 -5.75
CA THR A 179 -8.20 3.71 -7.13
C THR A 179 -7.87 2.55 -8.06
N LEU A 180 -8.71 2.33 -9.07
CA LEU A 180 -8.51 1.33 -10.10
C LEU A 180 -7.51 1.81 -11.15
N SER A 181 -7.15 0.92 -12.09
CA SER A 181 -6.27 1.29 -13.22
C SER A 181 -6.87 2.46 -14.00
N LYS A 182 -6.05 3.48 -14.24
CA LYS A 182 -6.39 4.63 -15.08
C LYS A 182 -5.55 4.55 -16.34
N SER A 183 -6.19 4.55 -17.50
CA SER A 183 -5.57 4.97 -18.76
C SER A 183 -5.47 6.49 -18.76
N GLU A 184 -4.46 7.02 -19.41
CA GLU A 184 -4.35 8.47 -19.67
C GLU A 184 -5.38 8.90 -20.70
#